data_55613e80e7508fdff134303c9ac97abe
#
_entry.id   55613e80e7508fdff134303c9ac97abe
#
_cell.length_a   1.000
_cell.length_b   1.000
_cell.length_c   1.000
_cell.angle_alpha   90.00
_cell.angle_beta   90.00
_cell.angle_gamma   90.00
#
_symmetry.space_group_name_H-M   'P 1'
#
loop_
_entity.id
_entity.type
_entity.pdbx_description
1 polymer ?
#
loop_
_entity_poly.entity_id
_entity_poly.type
_entity_poly.pdbx_seq_one_letter_code
_entity_poly.pdbx_strand_id
1 'polypeptide(L)'
;MARKVIQINKNPVYEIGMITTVFSKDTEFYGDLKFKKSLQINGYMEGEISSDGFLVVGEGAVVKANIRARTVIISGEVHGNIEATDRLEIQTSGKLFGNIRTSK
;
A
#
# COMPACT_ATOMS: atom_id res chain seq x y z
N MET A 1 7.79 -18.19 -15.31
CA MET A 1 7.65 -16.73 -15.41
C MET A 1 8.35 -16.07 -14.22
N ALA A 2 9.18 -15.09 -14.49
CA ALA A 2 9.96 -14.46 -13.43
C ALA A 2 9.09 -13.51 -12.62
N ARG A 3 9.33 -13.51 -11.33
CA ARG A 3 8.66 -12.67 -10.37
C ARG A 3 9.65 -11.61 -9.89
N LYS A 4 9.19 -10.39 -9.76
CA LYS A 4 10.00 -9.35 -9.15
C LYS A 4 9.84 -9.39 -7.64
N VAL A 5 10.93 -9.51 -6.94
CA VAL A 5 10.92 -9.48 -5.48
C VAL A 5 11.81 -8.34 -5.03
N ILE A 6 11.23 -7.43 -4.27
CA ILE A 6 11.96 -6.34 -3.65
C ILE A 6 12.00 -6.61 -2.16
N GLN A 7 13.19 -6.85 -1.64
CA GLN A 7 13.35 -7.14 -0.23
C GLN A 7 14.24 -6.10 0.40
N ILE A 8 13.72 -5.41 1.41
CA ILE A 8 14.41 -4.33 2.08
C ILE A 8 14.78 -4.78 3.48
N ASN A 9 16.02 -4.53 3.89
CA ASN A 9 16.44 -4.84 5.25
C ASN A 9 15.60 -4.04 6.22
N LYS A 10 15.42 -4.60 7.41
CA LYS A 10 14.40 -4.12 8.33
C LYS A 10 14.54 -2.68 8.77
N ASN A 11 15.71 -2.09 8.75
CA ASN A 11 15.85 -0.72 9.23
C ASN A 11 15.67 0.34 8.16
N PRO A 12 16.13 0.14 6.93
CA PRO A 12 15.99 1.20 5.93
C PRO A 12 14.55 1.44 5.56
N VAL A 13 14.22 2.70 5.41
CA VAL A 13 12.94 3.11 4.85
C VAL A 13 13.18 3.36 3.37
N TYR A 14 12.44 2.67 2.53
CA TYR A 14 12.53 2.89 1.11
C TYR A 14 11.68 4.11 0.75
N GLU A 15 12.33 5.15 0.25
CA GLU A 15 11.63 6.38 -0.06
C GLU A 15 11.50 6.54 -1.56
N ILE A 16 10.26 6.64 -2.01
CA ILE A 16 9.95 6.83 -3.41
C ILE A 16 9.75 8.32 -3.65
N GLY A 17 10.30 8.82 -4.74
CA GLY A 17 10.22 10.24 -5.05
C GLY A 17 8.82 10.71 -5.35
N MET A 18 8.73 11.82 -6.07
CA MET A 18 7.47 12.56 -6.19
C MET A 18 6.67 12.18 -7.43
N ILE A 19 6.98 11.07 -8.06
CA ILE A 19 6.24 10.60 -9.23
C ILE A 19 5.34 9.44 -8.84
N THR A 20 4.29 9.22 -9.64
CA THR A 20 3.41 8.09 -9.44
C THR A 20 4.16 6.79 -9.72
N THR A 21 4.04 5.85 -8.81
CA THR A 21 4.72 4.57 -8.92
C THR A 21 3.69 3.45 -8.92
N VAL A 22 3.93 2.45 -9.75
CA VAL A 22 3.04 1.29 -9.83
C VAL A 22 3.87 0.02 -9.59
N PHE A 23 3.46 -0.76 -8.60
CA PHE A 23 4.02 -2.09 -8.39
C PHE A 23 3.17 -3.08 -9.17
N SER A 24 3.77 -3.74 -10.14
CA SER A 24 3.05 -4.66 -11.01
C SER A 24 2.61 -5.92 -10.26
N LYS A 25 1.80 -6.72 -10.93
CA LYS A 25 1.27 -7.96 -10.33
C LYS A 25 2.37 -8.94 -9.93
N ASP A 26 3.51 -8.88 -10.58
CA ASP A 26 4.62 -9.78 -10.30
C ASP A 26 5.56 -9.26 -9.23
N THR A 27 5.23 -8.14 -8.61
CA THR A 27 6.09 -7.53 -7.62
C THR A 27 5.75 -8.03 -6.22
N GLU A 28 6.78 -8.37 -5.45
CA GLU A 28 6.68 -8.63 -4.04
C GLU A 28 7.60 -7.67 -3.32
N PHE A 29 7.05 -6.91 -2.39
CA PHE A 29 7.81 -5.92 -1.64
C PHE A 29 7.77 -6.26 -0.16
N TYR A 30 8.93 -6.29 0.47
CA TYR A 30 9.03 -6.57 1.90
C TYR A 30 9.85 -5.46 2.56
N GLY A 31 9.23 -4.73 3.49
CA GLY A 31 9.92 -3.68 4.21
C GLY A 31 9.03 -2.46 4.41
N ASP A 32 9.65 -1.38 4.82
CA ASP A 32 8.94 -0.13 5.10
C ASP A 32 9.01 0.76 3.86
N LEU A 33 7.86 1.31 3.49
CA LEU A 33 7.74 2.09 2.28
C LEU A 33 7.23 3.48 2.60
N LYS A 34 7.88 4.48 2.02
CA LYS A 34 7.48 5.86 2.20
C LYS A 34 7.44 6.55 0.85
N PHE A 35 6.37 7.27 0.57
CA PHE A 35 6.23 7.97 -0.69
C PHE A 35 5.42 9.25 -0.51
N LYS A 36 5.46 10.15 -1.49
CA LYS A 36 4.85 11.46 -1.36
C LYS A 36 3.70 11.72 -2.30
N LYS A 37 3.67 11.12 -3.46
CA LYS A 37 2.61 11.38 -4.42
C LYS A 37 1.57 10.29 -4.45
N SER A 38 1.81 9.27 -5.22
CA SER A 38 0.86 8.17 -5.27
C SER A 38 1.58 6.88 -5.57
N LEU A 39 1.01 5.81 -5.05
CA LEU A 39 1.53 4.47 -5.25
C LEU A 39 0.36 3.55 -5.51
N GLN A 40 0.44 2.78 -6.58
CA GLN A 40 -0.51 1.74 -6.86
C GLN A 40 0.17 0.39 -6.70
N ILE A 41 -0.42 -0.47 -5.88
CA ILE A 41 0.11 -1.80 -5.64
C ILE A 41 -0.80 -2.80 -6.29
N ASN A 42 -0.29 -3.55 -7.27
CA ASN A 42 -1.03 -4.61 -7.91
C ASN A 42 -0.50 -5.99 -7.55
N GLY A 43 0.58 -6.05 -6.81
CA GLY A 43 1.21 -7.29 -6.39
C GLY A 43 1.08 -7.54 -4.91
N TYR A 44 2.14 -8.02 -4.30
CA TYR A 44 2.17 -8.38 -2.89
C TYR A 44 3.07 -7.44 -2.12
N MET A 45 2.62 -7.03 -0.94
CA MET A 45 3.45 -6.19 -0.07
C MET A 45 3.28 -6.59 1.38
N GLU A 46 4.39 -6.57 2.12
CA GLU A 46 4.41 -6.82 3.55
C GLU A 46 5.30 -5.80 4.23
N GLY A 47 4.82 -5.20 5.34
CA GLY A 47 5.61 -4.23 6.09
C GLY A 47 4.77 -3.06 6.55
N GLU A 48 5.29 -1.85 6.34
CA GLU A 48 4.59 -0.63 6.71
C GLU A 48 4.62 0.37 5.57
N ILE A 49 3.52 1.09 5.44
CA ILE A 49 3.40 2.12 4.40
C ILE A 49 3.08 3.44 5.06
N SER A 50 3.83 4.46 4.71
CA SER A 50 3.61 5.81 5.21
C SER A 50 3.66 6.78 4.04
N SER A 51 2.67 7.65 3.93
CA SER A 51 2.59 8.56 2.80
C SER A 51 1.80 9.82 3.14
N ASP A 52 2.11 10.89 2.43
CA ASP A 52 1.30 12.10 2.44
C ASP A 52 0.40 12.17 1.20
N GLY A 53 0.34 11.11 0.43
CA GLY A 53 -0.39 11.11 -0.82
C GLY A 53 -1.42 9.99 -0.90
N PHE A 54 -1.57 9.44 -2.09
CA PHE A 54 -2.58 8.43 -2.40
C PHE A 54 -1.97 7.04 -2.41
N LEU A 55 -2.68 6.11 -1.82
CA LEU A 55 -2.37 4.69 -1.97
C LEU A 55 -3.55 4.00 -2.63
N VAL A 56 -3.28 3.28 -3.71
CA VAL A 56 -4.29 2.48 -4.37
C VAL A 56 -3.85 1.02 -4.30
N VAL A 57 -4.69 0.19 -3.70
CA VAL A 57 -4.47 -1.25 -3.68
C VAL A 57 -5.34 -1.83 -4.80
N GLY A 58 -4.69 -2.24 -5.87
CA GLY A 58 -5.38 -2.71 -7.07
C GLY A 58 -6.04 -4.05 -6.89
N GLU A 59 -6.91 -4.37 -7.83
CA GLU A 59 -7.64 -5.63 -7.81
C GLU A 59 -6.66 -6.80 -7.90
N GLY A 60 -6.82 -7.78 -7.01
CA GLY A 60 -5.92 -8.92 -6.97
C GLY A 60 -4.68 -8.72 -6.12
N ALA A 61 -4.42 -7.49 -5.68
CA ALA A 61 -3.28 -7.23 -4.83
C ALA A 61 -3.53 -7.71 -3.41
N VAL A 62 -2.45 -8.06 -2.71
CA VAL A 62 -2.51 -8.43 -1.31
C VAL A 62 -1.48 -7.58 -0.56
N VAL A 63 -1.94 -6.83 0.42
CA VAL A 63 -1.09 -5.96 1.22
C VAL A 63 -1.24 -6.35 2.68
N LYS A 64 -0.16 -6.81 3.29
CA LYS A 64 -0.13 -7.14 4.70
C LYS A 64 0.73 -6.11 5.40
N ALA A 65 0.10 -4.98 5.74
CA ALA A 65 0.87 -3.84 6.23
C ALA A 65 0.00 -2.92 7.07
N ASN A 66 0.67 -2.14 7.90
CA ASN A 66 0.04 -1.00 8.53
C ASN A 66 0.21 0.18 7.58
N ILE A 67 -0.90 0.83 7.28
CA ILE A 67 -0.94 1.85 6.25
C ILE A 67 -1.31 3.19 6.86
N ARG A 68 -0.55 4.21 6.51
CA ARG A 68 -0.86 5.57 6.88
C ARG A 68 -0.72 6.44 5.64
N ALA A 69 -1.82 7.03 5.21
CA ALA A 69 -1.82 7.84 3.99
C ALA A 69 -2.95 8.85 4.07
N ARG A 70 -2.95 9.82 3.16
CA ARG A 70 -4.06 10.75 3.10
C ARG A 70 -5.29 10.10 2.53
N THR A 71 -5.14 9.46 1.39
CA THR A 71 -6.24 8.80 0.71
C THR A 71 -5.84 7.36 0.43
N VAL A 72 -6.71 6.44 0.77
CA VAL A 72 -6.50 5.02 0.52
C VAL A 72 -7.68 4.48 -0.25
N ILE A 73 -7.42 3.86 -1.39
CA ILE A 73 -8.45 3.24 -2.20
C ILE A 73 -8.12 1.75 -2.30
N ILE A 74 -9.05 0.91 -1.88
CA ILE A 74 -8.82 -0.52 -1.79
C ILE A 74 -9.73 -1.24 -2.77
N SER A 75 -9.14 -1.88 -3.77
CA SER A 75 -9.83 -2.78 -4.69
C SER A 75 -9.33 -4.21 -4.55
N GLY A 76 -8.27 -4.39 -3.78
CA GLY A 76 -7.70 -5.70 -3.49
C GLY A 76 -7.90 -6.08 -2.04
N GLU A 77 -6.92 -6.76 -1.48
CA GLU A 77 -7.01 -7.29 -0.14
C GLU A 77 -5.96 -6.64 0.75
N VAL A 78 -6.39 -6.15 1.92
CA VAL A 78 -5.50 -5.51 2.89
C VAL A 78 -5.67 -6.17 4.24
N HIS A 79 -4.55 -6.56 4.85
CA HIS A 79 -4.50 -7.10 6.21
C HIS A 79 -3.64 -6.17 7.05
N GLY A 80 -4.24 -5.54 8.06
CA GLY A 80 -3.53 -4.65 8.96
C GLY A 80 -4.36 -3.44 9.31
N ASN A 81 -3.71 -2.46 9.92
CA ASN A 81 -4.38 -1.25 10.35
C ASN A 81 -4.21 -0.16 9.32
N ILE A 82 -5.29 0.58 9.06
CA ILE A 82 -5.26 1.67 8.09
C ILE A 82 -5.59 2.96 8.81
N GLU A 83 -4.74 3.96 8.60
CA GLU A 83 -5.02 5.31 9.04
C GLU A 83 -5.04 6.22 7.81
N ALA A 84 -6.23 6.67 7.43
CA ALA A 84 -6.41 7.57 6.30
C ALA A 84 -6.80 8.93 6.85
N THR A 85 -5.95 9.94 6.64
CA THR A 85 -6.17 11.25 7.23
C THR A 85 -7.19 12.07 6.48
N ASP A 86 -7.47 11.72 5.24
CA ASP A 86 -8.40 12.47 4.43
C ASP A 86 -9.57 11.59 3.98
N ARG A 87 -9.29 10.47 3.33
CA ARG A 87 -10.34 9.66 2.74
C ARG A 87 -9.95 8.19 2.67
N LEU A 88 -10.91 7.32 2.92
CA LEU A 88 -10.77 5.89 2.70
C LEU A 88 -11.93 5.42 1.84
N GLU A 89 -11.63 4.71 0.77
CA GLU A 89 -12.65 4.17 -0.11
C GLU A 89 -12.36 2.70 -0.36
N ILE A 90 -13.35 1.84 -0.12
CA ILE A 90 -13.25 0.42 -0.39
C ILE A 90 -14.18 0.11 -1.55
N GLN A 91 -13.59 -0.35 -2.64
CA GLN A 91 -14.34 -0.68 -3.85
C GLN A 91 -15.07 -2.02 -3.68
N THR A 92 -15.91 -2.34 -4.63
CA THR A 92 -16.73 -3.56 -4.56
C THR A 92 -15.90 -4.82 -4.39
N SER A 93 -14.73 -4.87 -5.03
CA SER A 93 -13.85 -6.04 -4.93
C SER A 93 -12.89 -5.95 -3.76
N GLY A 94 -12.92 -4.85 -3.00
CA GLY A 94 -11.98 -4.65 -1.91
C GLY A 94 -12.33 -5.45 -0.67
N LYS A 95 -11.30 -5.89 0.03
CA LYS A 95 -11.44 -6.61 1.30
C LYS A 95 -10.46 -6.05 2.30
N LEU A 96 -10.95 -5.78 3.50
CA LEU A 96 -10.10 -5.26 4.57
C LEU A 96 -10.24 -6.13 5.80
N PHE A 97 -9.11 -6.60 6.30
CA PHE A 97 -9.03 -7.38 7.53
C PHE A 97 -8.16 -6.62 8.51
N GLY A 98 -8.78 -5.94 9.48
CA GLY A 98 -8.05 -5.15 10.46
C GLY A 98 -8.86 -3.96 10.89
N ASN A 99 -8.17 -2.95 11.39
CA ASN A 99 -8.83 -1.78 11.95
C ASN A 99 -8.64 -0.58 11.04
N ILE A 100 -9.65 0.30 11.04
CA ILE A 100 -9.63 1.51 10.23
C ILE A 100 -9.71 2.71 11.17
N ARG A 101 -8.88 3.70 10.89
CA ARG A 101 -8.98 5.00 11.52
C ARG A 101 -8.98 6.05 10.43
N THR A 102 -10.00 6.88 10.39
CA THR A 102 -10.10 7.92 9.38
C THR A 102 -10.72 9.16 9.99
N SER A 103 -10.32 10.32 9.44
CA SER A 103 -10.86 11.60 9.89
C SER A 103 -12.24 11.86 9.33
N LYS A 104 -12.64 11.12 8.34
CA LYS A 104 -13.93 11.35 7.67
C LYS A 104 -14.69 10.08 7.42
#